data_1f281526b9c89ab67b4cb125b67ba493
#
_entry.id   1f281526b9c89ab67b4cb125b67ba493
#
_cell.length_a   1.000
_cell.length_b   1.000
_cell.length_c   1.000
_cell.angle_alpha   90.00
_cell.angle_beta   90.00
_cell.angle_gamma   90.00
#
_symmetry.space_group_name_H-M   'P 1'
#
loop_
_entity.id
_entity.type
_entity.pdbx_description
1 polymer ?
#
loop_
_entity_poly.entity_id
_entity_poly.type
_entity_poly.pdbx_seq_one_letter_code
_entity_poly.pdbx_strand_id
1 'polypeptide(L)'
;MDFALSFEQQALVDSLEAFCKRELYPHEALVEELRYVPDDIRREIRRKSAEAGFEGMNLPEEWGGPGLDKQTKMQVERVMGKPSAALGQCMNRGVTGILFKCRGEQIAEYLLPSIRGERRNAFALTEPGAGSDARAIVTKAEREGGDWVINGVKQFISAADIADFIILTAVSGVDQTDKGP
;
A
#
# COMPACT_ATOMS: atom_id res chain seq x y z
N MET A 1 17.23 -25.31 -0.56
CA MET A 1 15.98 -24.60 -0.26
C MET A 1 15.03 -24.98 -1.36
N ASP A 2 13.88 -25.56 -1.04
CA ASP A 2 12.87 -25.93 -2.04
C ASP A 2 11.91 -24.75 -2.22
N PHE A 3 11.72 -24.30 -3.45
CA PHE A 3 10.79 -23.23 -3.83
C PHE A 3 9.54 -23.75 -4.55
N ALA A 4 9.33 -25.09 -4.55
CA ALA A 4 8.12 -25.66 -5.10
C ALA A 4 6.90 -25.16 -4.32
N LEU A 5 5.85 -24.82 -5.03
CA LEU A 5 4.59 -24.40 -4.42
C LEU A 5 3.78 -25.61 -3.99
N SER A 6 3.06 -25.49 -2.88
CA SER A 6 2.02 -26.47 -2.53
C SER A 6 0.88 -26.41 -3.56
N PHE A 7 0.01 -27.39 -3.52
CA PHE A 7 -1.17 -27.40 -4.40
C PHE A 7 -2.05 -26.16 -4.18
N GLU A 8 -2.26 -25.77 -2.91
CA GLU A 8 -3.07 -24.60 -2.57
C GLU A 8 -2.41 -23.28 -3.01
N GLN A 9 -1.09 -23.18 -2.83
CA GLN A 9 -0.33 -22.02 -3.28
C GLN A 9 -0.38 -21.86 -4.81
N GLN A 10 -0.24 -22.97 -5.54
CA GLN A 10 -0.34 -22.96 -7.01
C GLN A 10 -1.76 -22.61 -7.46
N ALA A 11 -2.79 -23.16 -6.82
CA ALA A 11 -4.19 -22.86 -7.12
C ALA A 11 -4.52 -21.36 -6.89
N LEU A 12 -3.98 -20.75 -5.83
CA LEU A 12 -4.11 -19.31 -5.60
C LEU A 12 -3.47 -18.50 -6.72
N VAL A 13 -2.24 -18.85 -7.10
CA VAL A 13 -1.50 -18.17 -8.18
C VAL A 13 -2.24 -18.27 -9.50
N ASP A 14 -2.71 -19.47 -9.87
CA ASP A 14 -3.45 -19.72 -11.11
C ASP A 14 -4.78 -18.96 -11.15
N SER A 15 -5.49 -18.91 -10.03
CA SER A 15 -6.73 -18.17 -9.89
C SER A 15 -6.51 -16.66 -10.05
N LEU A 16 -5.44 -16.14 -9.46
CA LEU A 16 -5.07 -14.72 -9.59
C LEU A 16 -4.63 -14.38 -11.02
N GLU A 17 -3.86 -15.26 -11.68
CA GLU A 17 -3.49 -15.08 -13.10
C GLU A 17 -4.73 -15.07 -14.01
N ALA A 18 -5.68 -15.97 -13.76
CA ALA A 18 -6.94 -16.02 -14.50
C ALA A 18 -7.77 -14.74 -14.28
N PHE A 19 -7.81 -14.24 -13.04
CA PHE A 19 -8.44 -12.96 -12.72
C PHE A 19 -7.80 -11.79 -13.49
N CYS A 20 -6.47 -11.67 -13.46
CA CYS A 20 -5.76 -10.62 -14.19
C CYS A 20 -6.06 -10.67 -15.69
N LYS A 21 -6.06 -11.85 -16.29
CA LYS A 21 -6.36 -12.03 -17.71
C LYS A 21 -7.77 -11.61 -18.08
N ARG A 22 -8.73 -11.86 -17.20
CA ARG A 22 -10.15 -11.59 -17.46
C ARG A 22 -10.54 -10.16 -17.12
N GLU A 23 -10.02 -9.60 -16.01
CA GLU A 23 -10.53 -8.36 -15.45
C GLU A 23 -9.57 -7.16 -15.57
N LEU A 24 -8.26 -7.39 -15.72
CA LEU A 24 -7.28 -6.30 -15.79
C LEU A 24 -6.79 -6.06 -17.23
N TYR A 25 -6.29 -7.10 -17.89
CA TYR A 25 -5.67 -6.95 -19.21
C TYR A 25 -6.57 -6.34 -20.30
N PRO A 26 -7.91 -6.56 -20.31
CA PRO A 26 -8.76 -5.90 -21.28
C PRO A 26 -8.74 -4.37 -21.21
N HIS A 27 -8.32 -3.80 -20.07
CA HIS A 27 -8.27 -2.35 -19.85
C HIS A 27 -6.89 -1.73 -20.12
N GLU A 28 -5.84 -2.53 -20.39
CA GLU A 28 -4.47 -2.05 -20.55
C GLU A 28 -4.33 -0.95 -21.62
N ALA A 29 -4.88 -1.18 -22.82
CA ALA A 29 -4.77 -0.24 -23.91
C ALA A 29 -5.42 1.11 -23.57
N LEU A 30 -6.60 1.08 -22.96
CA LEU A 30 -7.31 2.28 -22.55
C LEU A 30 -6.55 3.06 -21.46
N VAL A 31 -6.02 2.35 -20.46
CA VAL A 31 -5.27 2.96 -19.35
C VAL A 31 -3.94 3.53 -19.85
N GLU A 32 -3.29 2.88 -20.81
CA GLU A 32 -2.08 3.41 -21.44
C GLU A 32 -2.36 4.70 -22.22
N GLU A 33 -3.49 4.79 -22.93
CA GLU A 33 -3.91 5.99 -23.65
C GLU A 33 -4.27 7.13 -22.69
N LEU A 34 -5.11 6.84 -21.68
CA LEU A 34 -5.62 7.86 -20.77
C LEU A 34 -4.62 8.30 -19.68
N ARG A 35 -3.62 7.45 -19.37
CA ARG A 35 -2.67 7.61 -18.26
C ARG A 35 -3.31 7.57 -16.87
N TYR A 36 -4.54 7.12 -16.75
CA TYR A 36 -5.24 6.85 -15.49
C TYR A 36 -6.29 5.76 -15.67
N VAL A 37 -6.77 5.19 -14.57
CA VAL A 37 -7.88 4.22 -14.58
C VAL A 37 -9.20 4.96 -14.32
N PRO A 38 -10.17 4.93 -15.26
CA PRO A 38 -11.51 5.48 -15.04
C PRO A 38 -12.17 4.92 -13.77
N ASP A 39 -12.96 5.76 -13.09
CA ASP A 39 -13.52 5.40 -11.78
C ASP A 39 -14.54 4.26 -11.82
N ASP A 40 -15.26 4.10 -12.90
CA ASP A 40 -16.16 2.97 -13.13
C ASP A 40 -15.39 1.67 -13.25
N ILE A 41 -14.32 1.63 -14.04
CA ILE A 41 -13.41 0.48 -14.18
C ILE A 41 -12.76 0.16 -12.84
N ARG A 42 -12.27 1.18 -12.11
CA ARG A 42 -11.66 1.00 -10.79
C ARG A 42 -12.61 0.35 -9.80
N ARG A 43 -13.86 0.84 -9.72
CA ARG A 43 -14.89 0.28 -8.83
C ARG A 43 -15.25 -1.15 -9.21
N GLU A 44 -15.36 -1.43 -10.50
CA GLU A 44 -15.72 -2.76 -11.00
C GLU A 44 -14.61 -3.78 -10.71
N ILE A 45 -13.35 -3.46 -10.99
CA ILE A 45 -12.20 -4.32 -10.66
C ILE A 45 -12.17 -4.60 -9.15
N ARG A 46 -12.35 -3.55 -8.34
CA ARG A 46 -12.33 -3.70 -6.89
C ARG A 46 -13.46 -4.62 -6.39
N ARG A 47 -14.69 -4.39 -6.84
CA ARG A 47 -15.83 -5.24 -6.49
C ARG A 47 -15.57 -6.71 -6.84
N LYS A 48 -15.12 -6.97 -8.07
CA LYS A 48 -14.83 -8.32 -8.54
C LYS A 48 -13.67 -8.97 -7.80
N SER A 49 -12.63 -8.21 -7.45
CA SER A 49 -11.51 -8.73 -6.67
C SER A 49 -11.93 -9.13 -5.25
N ALA A 50 -12.83 -8.35 -4.63
CA ALA A 50 -13.41 -8.68 -3.33
C ALA A 50 -14.24 -9.97 -3.38
N GLU A 51 -15.13 -10.08 -4.38
CA GLU A 51 -15.96 -11.27 -4.61
C GLU A 51 -15.12 -12.53 -4.88
N ALA A 52 -13.96 -12.37 -5.52
CA ALA A 52 -13.03 -13.46 -5.78
C ALA A 52 -12.11 -13.78 -4.58
N GLY A 53 -12.20 -13.04 -3.47
CA GLY A 53 -11.39 -13.25 -2.26
C GLY A 53 -9.96 -12.74 -2.36
N PHE A 54 -9.66 -11.81 -3.29
CA PHE A 54 -8.33 -11.24 -3.47
C PHE A 54 -8.10 -9.95 -2.69
N GLU A 55 -9.03 -9.51 -1.85
CA GLU A 55 -8.78 -8.40 -0.94
C GLU A 55 -7.94 -8.83 0.26
N GLY A 56 -7.10 -7.93 0.73
CA GLY A 56 -6.32 -8.14 1.94
C GLY A 56 -5.27 -9.24 1.88
N MET A 57 -4.87 -9.72 0.68
CA MET A 57 -3.90 -10.82 0.54
C MET A 57 -2.56 -10.58 1.25
N ASN A 58 -2.19 -9.32 1.46
CA ASN A 58 -0.96 -8.94 2.15
C ASN A 58 -1.16 -8.67 3.65
N LEU A 59 -2.40 -8.74 4.15
CA LEU A 59 -2.69 -8.54 5.57
C LEU A 59 -2.28 -9.77 6.39
N PRO A 60 -1.79 -9.56 7.62
CA PRO A 60 -1.67 -10.63 8.61
C PRO A 60 -3.06 -11.10 9.08
N GLU A 61 -3.12 -12.32 9.65
CA GLU A 61 -4.36 -12.90 10.17
C GLU A 61 -5.02 -12.05 11.25
N GLU A 62 -4.23 -11.44 12.13
CA GLU A 62 -4.71 -10.54 13.19
C GLU A 62 -5.50 -9.33 12.68
N TRP A 63 -5.32 -8.98 11.39
CA TRP A 63 -6.03 -7.90 10.70
C TRP A 63 -7.00 -8.39 9.62
N GLY A 64 -7.41 -9.67 9.71
CA GLY A 64 -8.41 -10.26 8.82
C GLY A 64 -7.87 -10.71 7.46
N GLY A 65 -6.56 -10.79 7.30
CA GLY A 65 -5.94 -11.33 6.08
C GLY A 65 -5.75 -12.85 6.12
N PRO A 66 -5.34 -13.46 5.01
CA PRO A 66 -5.07 -14.90 4.92
C PRO A 66 -3.74 -15.32 5.56
N GLY A 67 -2.95 -14.40 6.08
CA GLY A 67 -1.67 -14.73 6.72
C GLY A 67 -0.65 -15.39 5.80
N LEU A 68 -0.69 -15.13 4.49
CA LEU A 68 0.18 -15.78 3.51
C LEU A 68 1.65 -15.70 3.91
N ASP A 69 2.38 -16.80 3.75
CA ASP A 69 3.82 -16.84 3.94
C ASP A 69 4.55 -15.98 2.88
N LYS A 70 5.85 -15.74 3.11
CA LYS A 70 6.65 -14.87 2.24
C LYS A 70 6.77 -15.40 0.81
N GLN A 71 6.86 -16.73 0.64
CA GLN A 71 6.98 -17.34 -0.68
C GLN A 71 5.70 -17.14 -1.49
N THR A 72 4.56 -17.38 -0.88
CA THR A 72 3.24 -17.17 -1.50
C THR A 72 3.03 -15.70 -1.84
N LYS A 73 3.35 -14.77 -0.92
CA LYS A 73 3.30 -13.33 -1.19
C LYS A 73 4.17 -12.93 -2.38
N MET A 74 5.38 -13.45 -2.49
CA MET A 74 6.25 -13.19 -3.65
C MET A 74 5.61 -13.65 -4.97
N GLN A 75 4.95 -14.80 -4.99
CA GLN A 75 4.26 -15.29 -6.20
C GLN A 75 3.04 -14.44 -6.54
N VAL A 76 2.27 -14.02 -5.54
CA VAL A 76 1.17 -13.06 -5.72
C VAL A 76 1.69 -11.76 -6.33
N GLU A 77 2.75 -11.17 -5.78
CA GLU A 77 3.34 -9.93 -6.30
C GLU A 77 3.94 -10.13 -7.71
N ARG A 78 4.51 -11.30 -8.01
CA ARG A 78 4.98 -11.63 -9.36
C ARG A 78 3.82 -11.63 -10.39
N VAL A 79 2.68 -12.14 -10.03
CA VAL A 79 1.47 -12.09 -10.88
C VAL A 79 0.99 -10.65 -11.03
N MET A 80 0.88 -9.93 -9.93
CA MET A 80 0.39 -8.55 -9.90
C MET A 80 1.34 -7.51 -10.50
N GLY A 81 2.59 -7.88 -10.73
CA GLY A 81 3.55 -7.06 -11.47
C GLY A 81 3.45 -7.19 -13.00
N LYS A 82 2.59 -8.08 -13.53
CA LYS A 82 2.39 -8.24 -14.98
C LYS A 82 1.46 -7.19 -15.58
N PRO A 83 0.28 -6.88 -14.97
CA PRO A 83 -0.54 -5.78 -15.44
C PRO A 83 0.11 -4.43 -15.12
N SER A 84 -0.38 -3.35 -15.75
CA SER A 84 0.06 -1.99 -15.40
C SER A 84 -0.15 -1.72 -13.91
N ALA A 85 0.77 -0.93 -13.32
CA ALA A 85 0.71 -0.61 -11.89
C ALA A 85 -0.62 0.06 -11.50
N ALA A 86 -1.17 0.90 -12.39
CA ALA A 86 -2.44 1.59 -12.17
C ALA A 86 -3.62 0.61 -12.02
N LEU A 87 -3.68 -0.42 -12.87
CA LEU A 87 -4.70 -1.47 -12.80
C LEU A 87 -4.50 -2.37 -11.57
N GLY A 88 -3.25 -2.77 -11.30
CA GLY A 88 -2.92 -3.57 -10.12
C GLY A 88 -3.28 -2.88 -8.79
N GLN A 89 -3.23 -1.56 -8.74
CA GLN A 89 -3.62 -0.77 -7.56
C GLN A 89 -5.15 -0.65 -7.37
N CYS A 90 -5.97 -1.05 -8.34
CA CYS A 90 -7.41 -1.10 -8.17
C CYS A 90 -7.85 -2.19 -7.18
N MET A 91 -7.02 -3.21 -6.99
CA MET A 91 -7.25 -4.28 -6.02
C MET A 91 -6.71 -3.86 -4.64
N ASN A 92 -7.54 -3.93 -3.60
CA ASN A 92 -7.13 -3.64 -2.22
C ASN A 92 -6.43 -4.86 -1.60
N ARG A 93 -5.13 -5.04 -1.89
CA ARG A 93 -4.36 -6.20 -1.41
C ARG A 93 -3.83 -6.07 0.01
N GLY A 94 -3.90 -4.89 0.59
CA GLY A 94 -3.41 -4.61 1.94
C GLY A 94 -3.00 -3.15 2.10
N VAL A 95 -2.36 -2.86 3.21
CA VAL A 95 -1.93 -1.52 3.60
C VAL A 95 -0.42 -1.41 3.72
N THR A 96 0.09 -0.18 3.71
CA THR A 96 1.50 0.10 4.01
C THR A 96 1.86 -0.43 5.40
N GLY A 97 2.90 -1.24 5.49
CA GLY A 97 3.28 -1.97 6.71
C GLY A 97 3.50 -1.11 7.94
N ILE A 98 3.84 0.18 7.77
CA ILE A 98 3.99 1.12 8.87
C ILE A 98 2.66 1.37 9.63
N LEU A 99 1.51 1.23 8.96
CA LEU A 99 0.20 1.38 9.59
C LEU A 99 -0.07 0.32 10.66
N PHE A 100 0.57 -0.85 10.61
CA PHE A 100 0.49 -1.84 11.69
C PHE A 100 1.19 -1.39 12.99
N LYS A 101 1.85 -0.23 12.98
CA LYS A 101 2.41 0.40 14.17
C LYS A 101 1.48 1.44 14.81
N CYS A 102 0.33 1.70 14.21
CA CYS A 102 -0.70 2.56 14.80
C CYS A 102 -1.10 2.10 16.19
N ARG A 103 -1.38 3.04 17.09
CA ARG A 103 -1.78 2.81 18.47
C ARG A 103 -2.95 3.71 18.85
N GLY A 104 -3.73 3.28 19.87
CA GLY A 104 -4.85 4.06 20.38
C GLY A 104 -5.81 4.48 19.26
N GLU A 105 -6.15 5.75 19.21
CA GLU A 105 -7.09 6.33 18.24
C GLU A 105 -6.61 6.22 16.80
N GLN A 106 -5.30 6.15 16.56
CA GLN A 106 -4.73 5.99 15.23
C GLN A 106 -5.21 4.71 14.52
N ILE A 107 -5.51 3.67 15.29
CA ILE A 107 -6.03 2.41 14.72
C ILE A 107 -7.39 2.66 14.05
N ALA A 108 -8.30 3.34 14.75
CA ALA A 108 -9.63 3.64 14.24
C ALA A 108 -9.61 4.69 13.13
N GLU A 109 -8.69 5.64 13.21
CA GLU A 109 -8.64 6.77 12.28
C GLU A 109 -7.89 6.43 10.96
N TYR A 110 -6.78 5.68 11.04
CA TYR A 110 -5.91 5.45 9.88
C TYR A 110 -5.86 3.98 9.45
N LEU A 111 -5.64 3.03 10.38
CA LEU A 111 -5.40 1.63 10.01
C LEU A 111 -6.67 0.94 9.51
N LEU A 112 -7.73 0.92 10.30
CA LEU A 112 -8.96 0.20 9.93
C LEU A 112 -9.62 0.73 8.66
N PRO A 113 -9.77 2.05 8.45
CA PRO A 113 -10.31 2.57 7.20
C PRO A 113 -9.41 2.25 6.00
N SER A 114 -8.08 2.23 6.18
CA SER A 114 -7.16 1.83 5.10
C SER A 114 -7.29 0.34 4.75
N ILE A 115 -7.44 -0.54 5.75
CA ILE A 115 -7.70 -1.98 5.52
C ILE A 115 -8.97 -2.17 4.70
N ARG A 116 -10.06 -1.45 5.04
CA ARG A 116 -11.32 -1.48 4.30
C ARG A 116 -11.26 -0.75 2.96
N GLY A 117 -10.10 -0.07 2.68
CA GLY A 117 -9.90 0.72 1.48
C GLY A 117 -10.83 1.94 1.37
N GLU A 118 -11.31 2.43 2.49
CA GLU A 118 -12.11 3.66 2.64
C GLU A 118 -11.23 4.90 2.63
N ARG A 119 -9.97 4.77 3.09
CA ARG A 119 -8.96 5.83 3.09
C ARG A 119 -7.68 5.37 2.41
N ARG A 120 -7.08 6.28 1.66
CA ARG A 120 -5.82 6.06 0.95
C ARG A 120 -4.71 6.85 1.61
N ASN A 121 -3.54 6.26 1.74
CA ASN A 121 -2.35 6.97 2.18
C ASN A 121 -1.36 7.18 1.04
N ALA A 122 -0.60 8.27 1.10
CA ALA A 122 0.65 8.44 0.40
C ALA A 122 1.82 8.31 1.38
N PHE A 123 2.95 7.77 0.92
CA PHE A 123 4.17 7.65 1.75
C PHE A 123 5.21 8.66 1.31
N ALA A 124 5.45 9.67 2.13
CA ALA A 124 6.33 10.79 1.83
C ALA A 124 7.70 10.61 2.48
N LEU A 125 8.64 10.01 1.75
CA LEU A 125 10.03 9.81 2.17
C LEU A 125 10.98 10.74 1.40
N THR A 126 10.93 10.72 0.07
CA THR A 126 11.89 11.34 -0.82
C THR A 126 11.93 12.87 -0.70
N GLU A 127 13.12 13.43 -0.69
CA GLU A 127 13.38 14.87 -0.67
C GLU A 127 14.28 15.28 -1.84
N PRO A 128 14.40 16.58 -2.19
CA PRO A 128 15.30 17.03 -3.25
C PRO A 128 16.75 16.58 -3.06
N GLY A 129 17.21 16.46 -1.81
CA GLY A 129 18.58 16.03 -1.46
C GLY A 129 18.70 14.59 -0.98
N ALA A 130 17.58 13.84 -0.84
CA ALA A 130 17.58 12.51 -0.25
C ALA A 130 16.65 11.55 -1.01
N GLY A 131 17.24 10.66 -1.78
CA GLY A 131 16.56 9.58 -2.50
C GLY A 131 16.94 8.21 -1.94
N SER A 132 17.90 7.53 -2.57
CA SER A 132 18.37 6.21 -2.13
C SER A 132 19.00 6.24 -0.73
N ASP A 133 19.64 7.32 -0.36
CA ASP A 133 20.08 7.54 1.02
C ASP A 133 18.94 8.17 1.85
N ALA A 134 18.09 7.32 2.39
CA ALA A 134 16.98 7.73 3.24
C ALA A 134 17.43 8.36 4.58
N ARG A 135 18.72 8.25 4.95
CA ARG A 135 19.26 8.87 6.17
C ARG A 135 19.59 10.36 5.95
N ALA A 136 19.71 10.79 4.69
CA ALA A 136 20.00 12.17 4.33
C ALA A 136 18.78 13.08 4.33
N ILE A 137 17.62 12.62 4.81
CA ILE A 137 16.42 13.46 4.93
C ILE A 137 16.68 14.61 5.90
N VAL A 138 16.16 15.79 5.55
CA VAL A 138 16.32 17.04 6.33
C VAL A 138 14.99 17.65 6.79
N THR A 139 13.85 17.12 6.33
CA THR A 139 12.53 17.50 6.88
C THR A 139 12.54 17.30 8.40
N LYS A 140 12.21 18.34 9.16
CA LYS A 140 12.20 18.32 10.62
C LYS A 140 10.80 18.28 11.16
N ALA A 141 10.62 17.59 12.29
CA ALA A 141 9.42 17.63 13.11
C ALA A 141 9.84 18.05 14.53
N GLU A 142 9.37 19.19 14.97
CA GLU A 142 9.68 19.79 16.27
C GLU A 142 8.40 19.90 17.12
N ARG A 143 8.48 19.65 18.42
CA ARG A 143 7.34 19.80 19.33
C ARG A 143 7.17 21.25 19.74
N GLU A 144 5.98 21.80 19.51
CA GLU A 144 5.57 23.10 20.03
C GLU A 144 4.28 22.94 20.84
N GLY A 145 4.39 23.03 22.16
CA GLY A 145 3.25 22.76 23.07
C GLY A 145 2.78 21.31 22.97
N GLY A 146 1.53 21.09 22.56
CA GLY A 146 0.94 19.75 22.33
C GLY A 146 1.07 19.22 20.91
N ASP A 147 1.50 20.06 19.97
CA ASP A 147 1.49 19.78 18.53
C ASP A 147 2.89 19.46 17.98
N TRP A 148 2.91 18.97 16.74
CA TRP A 148 4.12 18.80 15.95
C TRP A 148 4.15 19.83 14.82
N VAL A 149 5.20 20.64 14.76
CA VAL A 149 5.48 21.55 13.63
C VAL A 149 6.46 20.86 12.68
N ILE A 150 6.04 20.70 11.42
CA ILE A 150 6.81 20.00 10.40
C ILE A 150 7.28 21.01 9.35
N ASN A 151 8.60 21.09 9.15
CA ASN A 151 9.24 21.96 8.17
C ASN A 151 10.13 21.14 7.22
N GLY A 152 9.85 21.22 5.92
CA GLY A 152 10.64 20.53 4.89
C GLY A 152 9.91 20.43 3.56
N VAL A 153 10.53 19.75 2.61
CA VAL A 153 10.00 19.53 1.26
C VAL A 153 10.11 18.04 0.92
N LYS A 154 9.01 17.44 0.51
CA LYS A 154 8.97 16.09 -0.05
C LYS A 154 8.67 16.18 -1.55
N GLN A 155 9.26 15.27 -2.36
CA GLN A 155 9.05 15.26 -3.81
C GLN A 155 8.82 13.84 -4.34
N PHE A 156 8.20 13.76 -5.53
CA PHE A 156 7.90 12.49 -6.20
C PHE A 156 7.07 11.52 -5.36
N ILE A 157 6.13 12.07 -4.60
CA ILE A 157 5.27 11.27 -3.71
C ILE A 157 4.10 10.71 -4.51
N SER A 158 4.13 9.41 -4.77
CA SER A 158 3.08 8.72 -5.52
C SER A 158 1.73 8.86 -4.83
N ALA A 159 0.70 9.22 -5.60
CA ALA A 159 -0.68 9.37 -5.16
C ALA A 159 -0.91 10.45 -4.08
N ALA A 160 0.01 11.42 -3.92
CA ALA A 160 -0.17 12.50 -2.94
C ALA A 160 -1.37 13.42 -3.26
N ASP A 161 -1.73 13.52 -4.54
CA ASP A 161 -2.86 14.30 -5.06
C ASP A 161 -4.24 13.69 -4.77
N ILE A 162 -4.29 12.39 -4.46
CA ILE A 162 -5.53 11.64 -4.19
C ILE A 162 -5.53 10.95 -2.83
N ALA A 163 -4.53 11.23 -1.99
CA ALA A 163 -4.43 10.64 -0.65
C ALA A 163 -5.34 11.36 0.35
N ASP A 164 -5.99 10.59 1.22
CA ASP A 164 -6.77 11.12 2.34
C ASP A 164 -5.89 11.54 3.52
N PHE A 165 -4.67 10.96 3.59
CA PHE A 165 -3.64 11.32 4.55
C PHE A 165 -2.25 10.94 4.05
N ILE A 166 -1.22 11.54 4.63
CA ILE A 166 0.18 11.31 4.27
C ILE A 166 0.93 10.71 5.46
N ILE A 167 1.60 9.58 5.23
CA ILE A 167 2.60 9.02 6.14
C ILE A 167 3.92 9.71 5.80
N LEU A 168 4.38 10.60 6.67
CA LEU A 168 5.54 11.44 6.42
C LEU A 168 6.71 11.02 7.31
N THR A 169 7.91 10.94 6.73
CA THR A 169 9.16 10.74 7.47
C THR A 169 9.82 12.10 7.75
N ALA A 170 10.23 12.31 8.99
CA ALA A 170 10.92 13.52 9.42
C ALA A 170 11.99 13.20 10.47
N VAL A 171 12.98 14.05 10.60
CA VAL A 171 13.94 14.01 11.70
C VAL A 171 13.31 14.72 12.90
N SER A 172 13.18 14.00 14.02
CA SER A 172 12.78 14.61 15.30
C SER A 172 13.96 14.62 16.25
N GLY A 173 14.16 15.71 16.99
CA GLY A 173 15.18 15.81 18.04
C GLY A 173 14.85 15.04 19.31
N VAL A 174 13.75 14.26 19.30
CA VAL A 174 13.31 13.46 20.45
C VAL A 174 14.13 12.17 20.49
N ASP A 175 14.75 11.91 21.64
CA ASP A 175 15.49 10.67 21.88
C ASP A 175 14.56 9.46 21.67
N GLN A 176 15.07 8.41 21.03
CA GLN A 176 14.29 7.17 20.74
C GLN A 176 13.77 6.45 22.00
N THR A 177 14.16 6.92 23.17
CA THR A 177 13.64 6.46 24.47
C THR A 177 12.29 7.08 24.84
N ASP A 178 11.87 8.17 24.22
CA ASP A 178 10.55 8.76 24.43
C ASP A 178 9.50 7.93 23.67
N LYS A 179 9.08 6.84 24.28
CA LYS A 179 7.93 6.03 23.86
C LYS A 179 6.69 6.89 24.13
N GLY A 180 6.34 7.75 23.19
CA GLY A 180 5.13 8.56 23.28
C GLY A 180 3.90 7.79 23.78
N PRO A 181 2.83 8.48 24.17
CA PRO A 181 1.67 7.88 24.82
C PRO A 181 1.05 6.73 24.03
#